data_2235383fd94e4f9415fecc822f6f6bfe
#
_entry.id   2235383fd94e4f9415fecc822f6f6bfe
#
_cell.length_a   1.000
_cell.length_b   1.000
_cell.length_c   1.000
_cell.angle_alpha   90.00
_cell.angle_beta   90.00
_cell.angle_gamma   90.00
#
_symmetry.space_group_name_H-M   'P 1'
#
loop_
_entity.id
_entity.type
_entity.pdbx_description
1 polymer ?
#
loop_
_entity_poly.entity_id
_entity_poly.type
_entity_poly.pdbx_seq_one_letter_code
_entity_poly.pdbx_strand_id
1 'polypeptide(L)'
;MSDQNALLNQLVGQTDLLAQVARYSAGRLDQALQLDLARYWADELTKPRNADPRRLVRFGFKVFSQCDEDGIIQEIFRRVGTTNRTFIEFGVEAGVECNTVKLLLDGWRGLWLDGTATNIANIRTNFSAFFDDGRLQALEAFINAESINSLFEKAGISGNIDLLSIDIDGNDYWVWKAIEVVQPRVVVIEYNAALRPPLSLVVPYDPKARWNGSSYFGASLEALVRLGREKGYRLVGCSFSGANAFFVKDEVAGTHFLDPATAEEHYEPSRYFFSALTSGHPPQPGPFVSV
;
A
#
# COMPACT_ATOMS: atom_id res chain seq x y z
N MET A 1 58.64 13.16 5.21
CA MET A 1 57.42 13.59 4.45
C MET A 1 57.05 12.61 3.31
N SER A 2 58.03 12.05 2.55
CA SER A 2 57.74 11.10 1.46
C SER A 2 57.13 9.78 1.96
N ASP A 3 57.65 9.21 3.04
CA ASP A 3 57.18 7.92 3.59
C ASP A 3 55.77 7.99 4.22
N GLN A 4 55.43 9.13 4.83
CA GLN A 4 54.08 9.35 5.37
C GLN A 4 53.02 9.44 4.25
N ASN A 5 53.35 10.10 3.13
CA ASN A 5 52.46 10.19 1.98
C ASN A 5 52.30 8.82 1.28
N ALA A 6 53.37 8.05 1.19
CA ALA A 6 53.30 6.69 0.64
C ALA A 6 52.39 5.76 1.50
N LEU A 7 52.52 5.81 2.83
CA LEU A 7 51.70 5.06 3.75
C LEU A 7 50.22 5.52 3.69
N LEU A 8 49.97 6.82 3.62
CA LEU A 8 48.66 7.38 3.48
C LEU A 8 47.97 6.91 2.20
N ASN A 9 48.66 6.95 1.06
CA ASN A 9 48.16 6.47 -0.22
C ASN A 9 47.88 4.96 -0.20
N GLN A 10 48.70 4.18 0.47
CA GLN A 10 48.47 2.74 0.66
C GLN A 10 47.23 2.49 1.51
N LEU A 11 47.02 3.23 2.60
CA LEU A 11 45.83 3.12 3.45
C LEU A 11 44.55 3.51 2.69
N VAL A 12 44.58 4.60 1.91
CA VAL A 12 43.47 5.01 1.07
C VAL A 12 43.14 3.92 0.05
N GLY A 13 44.14 3.37 -0.63
CA GLY A 13 43.93 2.28 -1.58
C GLY A 13 43.32 1.00 -0.94
N GLN A 14 43.72 0.68 0.31
CA GLN A 14 43.14 -0.45 1.05
C GLN A 14 41.70 -0.17 1.48
N THR A 15 41.38 1.05 1.92
CA THR A 15 39.98 1.41 2.26
C THR A 15 39.09 1.39 1.04
N ASP A 16 39.56 1.85 -0.11
CA ASP A 16 38.80 1.82 -1.37
C ASP A 16 38.54 0.37 -1.81
N LEU A 17 39.54 -0.49 -1.73
CA LEU A 17 39.38 -1.92 -2.03
C LEU A 17 38.37 -2.59 -1.09
N LEU A 18 38.46 -2.35 0.22
CA LEU A 18 37.51 -2.87 1.21
C LEU A 18 36.09 -2.39 0.93
N ALA A 19 35.93 -1.11 0.60
CA ALA A 19 34.64 -0.55 0.23
C ALA A 19 34.07 -1.19 -1.05
N GLN A 20 34.94 -1.47 -2.02
CA GLN A 20 34.54 -2.15 -3.26
C GLN A 20 34.12 -3.60 -3.00
N VAL A 21 34.87 -4.34 -2.20
CA VAL A 21 34.54 -5.71 -1.80
C VAL A 21 33.24 -5.75 -1.00
N ALA A 22 33.06 -4.80 -0.08
CA ALA A 22 31.84 -4.69 0.71
C ALA A 22 30.61 -4.43 -0.19
N ARG A 23 30.69 -3.50 -1.14
CA ARG A 23 29.61 -3.24 -2.12
C ARG A 23 29.32 -4.46 -2.99
N TYR A 24 30.35 -5.16 -3.47
CA TYR A 24 30.17 -6.38 -4.26
C TYR A 24 29.49 -7.49 -3.44
N SER A 25 29.95 -7.70 -2.20
CA SER A 25 29.36 -8.70 -1.31
C SER A 25 27.92 -8.37 -0.95
N ALA A 26 27.62 -7.10 -0.67
CA ALA A 26 26.25 -6.65 -0.42
C ALA A 26 25.33 -6.89 -1.63
N GLY A 27 25.80 -6.57 -2.85
CA GLY A 27 25.05 -6.85 -4.08
C GLY A 27 24.82 -8.36 -4.32
N ARG A 28 25.79 -9.21 -3.96
CA ARG A 28 25.61 -10.69 -4.06
C ARG A 28 24.62 -11.22 -3.03
N LEU A 29 24.61 -10.67 -1.83
CA LEU A 29 23.65 -11.02 -0.79
C LEU A 29 22.23 -10.56 -1.17
N ASP A 30 22.10 -9.37 -1.73
CA ASP A 30 20.81 -8.88 -2.23
C ASP A 30 20.27 -9.77 -3.35
N GLN A 31 21.09 -10.13 -4.35
CA GLN A 31 20.71 -11.08 -5.41
C GLN A 31 20.26 -12.44 -4.85
N ALA A 32 20.95 -12.97 -3.85
CA ALA A 32 20.58 -14.24 -3.22
C ALA A 32 19.23 -14.11 -2.49
N LEU A 33 19.03 -13.03 -1.75
CA LEU A 33 17.77 -12.74 -1.08
C LEU A 33 16.62 -12.63 -2.08
N GLN A 34 16.78 -11.88 -3.17
CA GLN A 34 15.74 -11.73 -4.21
C GLN A 34 15.37 -13.09 -4.83
N LEU A 35 16.36 -13.96 -5.08
CA LEU A 35 16.09 -15.31 -5.57
C LEU A 35 15.33 -16.17 -4.56
N ASP A 36 15.66 -16.07 -3.28
CA ASP A 36 14.97 -16.83 -2.23
C ASP A 36 13.54 -16.30 -2.00
N LEU A 37 13.33 -14.99 -2.06
CA LEU A 37 11.99 -14.39 -2.02
C LEU A 37 11.15 -14.84 -3.21
N ALA A 38 11.72 -14.85 -4.42
CA ALA A 38 11.02 -15.32 -5.62
C ALA A 38 10.63 -16.81 -5.52
N ARG A 39 11.51 -17.66 -4.99
CA ARG A 39 11.23 -19.07 -4.73
C ARG A 39 10.12 -19.23 -3.69
N TYR A 40 10.22 -18.52 -2.57
CA TYR A 40 9.21 -18.55 -1.53
C TYR A 40 7.83 -18.16 -2.08
N TRP A 41 7.76 -17.10 -2.88
CA TRP A 41 6.52 -16.69 -3.53
C TRP A 41 5.99 -17.77 -4.47
N ALA A 42 6.85 -18.32 -5.34
CA ALA A 42 6.47 -19.39 -6.26
C ALA A 42 5.93 -20.61 -5.49
N ASP A 43 6.59 -21.03 -4.42
CA ASP A 43 6.16 -22.14 -3.57
C ASP A 43 4.81 -21.88 -2.91
N GLU A 44 4.59 -20.66 -2.38
CA GLU A 44 3.28 -20.28 -1.80
C GLU A 44 2.15 -20.36 -2.82
N LEU A 45 2.40 -19.94 -4.07
CA LEU A 45 1.41 -20.01 -5.14
C LEU A 45 1.04 -21.44 -5.56
N THR A 46 1.87 -22.44 -5.26
CA THR A 46 1.57 -23.85 -5.52
C THR A 46 0.66 -24.48 -4.47
N LYS A 47 0.47 -23.85 -3.33
CA LYS A 47 -0.34 -24.39 -2.24
C LYS A 47 -1.82 -24.52 -2.65
N PRO A 48 -2.54 -25.56 -2.16
CA PRO A 48 -3.95 -25.78 -2.53
C PRO A 48 -4.86 -24.56 -2.31
N ARG A 49 -4.63 -23.78 -1.26
CA ARG A 49 -5.38 -22.55 -1.01
C ARG A 49 -5.30 -21.54 -2.15
N ASN A 50 -4.22 -21.55 -2.92
CA ASN A 50 -3.97 -20.63 -4.02
C ASN A 50 -4.27 -21.25 -5.40
N ALA A 51 -4.87 -22.45 -5.45
CA ALA A 51 -5.16 -23.15 -6.70
C ALA A 51 -6.30 -22.52 -7.50
N ASP A 52 -7.27 -21.88 -6.84
CA ASP A 52 -8.40 -21.24 -7.51
C ASP A 52 -7.92 -20.06 -8.37
N PRO A 53 -8.23 -20.06 -9.69
CA PRO A 53 -7.79 -18.98 -10.60
C PRO A 53 -8.40 -17.62 -10.28
N ARG A 54 -9.43 -17.55 -9.43
CA ARG A 54 -10.03 -16.28 -8.99
C ARG A 54 -9.22 -15.60 -7.88
N ARG A 55 -8.27 -16.30 -7.22
CA ARG A 55 -7.44 -15.74 -6.16
C ARG A 55 -6.49 -14.68 -6.71
N LEU A 56 -6.58 -13.46 -6.18
CA LEU A 56 -5.86 -12.30 -6.68
C LEU A 56 -4.35 -12.35 -6.41
N VAL A 57 -3.90 -12.96 -5.33
CA VAL A 57 -2.47 -13.09 -4.99
C VAL A 57 -1.64 -13.73 -6.12
N ARG A 58 -2.28 -14.51 -7.00
CA ARG A 58 -1.64 -15.14 -8.17
C ARG A 58 -1.21 -14.13 -9.25
N PHE A 59 -1.78 -12.94 -9.24
CA PHE A 59 -1.58 -11.89 -10.25
C PHE A 59 -0.72 -10.74 -9.74
N GLY A 60 -0.25 -10.84 -8.49
CA GLY A 60 0.60 -9.82 -7.89
C GLY A 60 1.91 -9.63 -8.64
N PHE A 61 2.30 -8.41 -8.83
CA PHE A 61 3.62 -7.96 -9.25
C PHE A 61 3.83 -6.50 -8.82
N LYS A 62 5.10 -6.11 -8.68
CA LYS A 62 5.53 -4.76 -8.32
C LYS A 62 6.06 -4.02 -9.53
N VAL A 63 5.61 -2.77 -9.73
CA VAL A 63 6.23 -1.76 -10.57
C VAL A 63 6.59 -0.54 -9.73
N PHE A 64 5.61 0.03 -9.03
CA PHE A 64 5.75 1.21 -8.19
C PHE A 64 5.09 1.06 -6.81
N SER A 65 4.18 0.12 -6.62
CA SER A 65 3.60 -0.16 -5.30
C SER A 65 4.65 -0.72 -4.34
N GLN A 66 4.31 -0.80 -3.06
CA GLN A 66 5.23 -1.29 -2.04
C GLN A 66 5.64 -2.77 -2.27
N CYS A 67 4.70 -3.62 -2.71
CA CYS A 67 4.95 -5.04 -2.94
C CYS A 67 4.30 -5.55 -4.22
N ASP A 68 3.08 -6.07 -4.17
CA ASP A 68 2.42 -6.80 -5.27
C ASP A 68 1.11 -6.15 -5.72
N GLU A 69 0.80 -4.99 -5.20
CA GLU A 69 -0.48 -4.30 -5.39
C GLU A 69 -0.71 -3.89 -6.85
N ASP A 70 0.33 -3.50 -7.60
CA ASP A 70 0.20 -3.10 -9.01
C ASP A 70 -0.45 -4.20 -9.85
N GLY A 71 -0.03 -5.44 -9.65
CA GLY A 71 -0.56 -6.60 -10.35
C GLY A 71 -1.99 -6.93 -9.96
N ILE A 72 -2.29 -6.88 -8.66
CA ILE A 72 -3.62 -7.15 -8.12
C ILE A 72 -4.62 -6.10 -8.60
N ILE A 73 -4.28 -4.81 -8.54
CA ILE A 73 -5.12 -3.70 -9.01
C ILE A 73 -5.40 -3.86 -10.51
N GLN A 74 -4.37 -4.16 -11.31
CA GLN A 74 -4.53 -4.41 -12.74
C GLN A 74 -5.51 -5.56 -13.01
N GLU A 75 -5.39 -6.66 -12.29
CA GLU A 75 -6.27 -7.82 -12.46
C GLU A 75 -7.71 -7.53 -12.01
N ILE A 76 -7.89 -6.77 -10.92
CA ILE A 76 -9.23 -6.34 -10.50
C ILE A 76 -9.91 -5.57 -11.63
N PHE A 77 -9.25 -4.55 -12.19
CA PHE A 77 -9.83 -3.75 -13.27
C PHE A 77 -9.97 -4.52 -14.59
N ARG A 78 -9.13 -5.53 -14.84
CA ARG A 78 -9.34 -6.45 -15.97
C ARG A 78 -10.67 -7.22 -15.84
N ARG A 79 -11.06 -7.59 -14.60
CA ARG A 79 -12.30 -8.34 -14.32
C ARG A 79 -13.54 -7.45 -14.30
N VAL A 80 -13.47 -6.30 -13.67
CA VAL A 80 -14.64 -5.44 -13.44
C VAL A 80 -14.73 -4.23 -14.38
N GLY A 81 -13.71 -4.00 -15.21
CA GLY A 81 -13.62 -2.83 -16.09
C GLY A 81 -13.42 -1.51 -15.33
N THR A 82 -13.31 -0.43 -16.09
CA THR A 82 -13.18 0.94 -15.60
C THR A 82 -14.32 1.82 -16.10
N THR A 83 -14.55 2.95 -15.44
CA THR A 83 -15.56 3.94 -15.89
C THR A 83 -14.93 5.24 -16.32
N ASN A 84 -14.29 5.97 -15.42
CA ASN A 84 -13.73 7.30 -15.70
C ASN A 84 -12.21 7.38 -15.49
N ARG A 85 -11.58 6.28 -15.07
CA ARG A 85 -10.16 6.17 -14.77
C ARG A 85 -9.66 7.25 -13.81
N THR A 86 -10.48 7.52 -12.79
CA THR A 86 -10.15 8.47 -11.74
C THR A 86 -9.78 7.72 -10.46
N PHE A 87 -8.67 8.09 -9.86
CA PHE A 87 -8.24 7.58 -8.57
C PHE A 87 -8.08 8.69 -7.53
N ILE A 88 -8.14 8.30 -6.26
CA ILE A 88 -7.67 9.08 -5.11
C ILE A 88 -6.75 8.17 -4.30
N GLU A 89 -5.61 8.68 -3.88
CA GLU A 89 -4.71 8.00 -2.95
C GLU A 89 -4.19 8.99 -1.92
N PHE A 90 -4.10 8.55 -0.68
CA PHE A 90 -3.52 9.33 0.40
C PHE A 90 -2.56 8.53 1.25
N GLY A 91 -1.59 9.24 1.91
CA GLY A 91 -0.42 8.65 2.50
C GLY A 91 0.67 8.35 1.46
N VAL A 92 0.74 9.17 0.40
CA VAL A 92 1.59 8.90 -0.78
C VAL A 92 3.07 9.26 -0.57
N GLU A 93 3.43 9.86 0.56
CA GLU A 93 4.79 10.32 0.83
C GLU A 93 5.37 11.17 -0.34
N ALA A 94 6.52 10.76 -0.88
CA ALA A 94 7.14 11.43 -2.04
C ALA A 94 6.58 10.99 -3.40
N GLY A 95 5.57 10.13 -3.43
CA GLY A 95 4.92 9.61 -4.62
C GLY A 95 5.67 8.49 -5.35
N VAL A 96 6.80 8.03 -4.84
CA VAL A 96 7.65 7.06 -5.55
C VAL A 96 7.32 5.60 -5.25
N GLU A 97 6.57 5.34 -4.19
CA GLU A 97 6.13 4.00 -3.79
C GLU A 97 4.63 4.04 -3.45
N CYS A 98 3.78 4.04 -4.49
CA CYS A 98 2.34 4.24 -4.40
C CYS A 98 1.56 3.24 -5.24
N ASN A 99 0.34 2.93 -4.84
CA ASN A 99 -0.57 2.02 -5.54
C ASN A 99 -1.10 2.59 -6.87
N THR A 100 -1.01 3.91 -7.09
CA THR A 100 -1.61 4.57 -8.27
C THR A 100 -0.60 5.13 -9.28
N VAL A 101 0.71 5.08 -9.03
CA VAL A 101 1.72 5.54 -10.00
C VAL A 101 1.61 4.80 -11.33
N LYS A 102 1.48 3.47 -11.28
CA LYS A 102 1.29 2.67 -12.50
C LYS A 102 0.03 3.09 -13.25
N LEU A 103 -1.07 3.34 -12.57
CA LEU A 103 -2.31 3.80 -13.18
C LEU A 103 -2.15 5.18 -13.85
N LEU A 104 -1.42 6.10 -13.19
CA LEU A 104 -1.11 7.41 -13.76
C LEU A 104 -0.34 7.27 -15.08
N LEU A 105 0.64 6.35 -15.15
CA LEU A 105 1.36 6.02 -16.39
C LEU A 105 0.45 5.37 -17.43
N ASP A 106 -0.54 4.58 -17.02
CA ASP A 106 -1.55 3.96 -17.89
C ASP A 106 -2.65 4.94 -18.34
N GLY A 107 -2.46 6.26 -18.11
CA GLY A 107 -3.34 7.31 -18.60
C GLY A 107 -4.53 7.63 -17.70
N TRP A 108 -4.49 7.20 -16.45
CA TRP A 108 -5.47 7.61 -15.45
C TRP A 108 -5.17 9.03 -14.95
N ARG A 109 -6.11 9.58 -14.23
CA ARG A 109 -5.98 10.88 -13.54
C ARG A 109 -6.42 10.75 -12.09
N GLY A 110 -5.91 11.59 -11.21
CA GLY A 110 -6.31 11.50 -9.83
C GLY A 110 -5.76 12.57 -8.91
N LEU A 111 -6.02 12.32 -7.64
CA LEU A 111 -5.66 13.17 -6.52
C LEU A 111 -4.75 12.39 -5.57
N TRP A 112 -3.63 12.99 -5.25
CA TRP A 112 -2.77 12.57 -4.16
C TRP A 112 -2.87 13.54 -2.98
N LEU A 113 -2.92 12.96 -1.76
CA LEU A 113 -2.96 13.71 -0.50
C LEU A 113 -1.82 13.24 0.39
N ASP A 114 -1.05 14.18 0.94
CA ASP A 114 -0.01 13.91 1.93
C ASP A 114 0.02 14.98 3.00
N GLY A 115 0.42 14.60 4.22
CA GLY A 115 0.41 15.46 5.40
C GLY A 115 1.56 16.45 5.48
N THR A 116 2.53 16.44 4.54
CA THR A 116 3.75 17.25 4.64
C THR A 116 4.04 18.07 3.38
N ALA A 117 4.39 19.35 3.58
CA ALA A 117 4.78 20.25 2.49
C ALA A 117 5.99 19.72 1.69
N THR A 118 6.94 19.06 2.39
CA THR A 118 8.13 18.50 1.76
C THR A 118 7.78 17.40 0.77
N ASN A 119 6.89 16.47 1.15
CA ASN A 119 6.41 15.42 0.28
C ASN A 119 5.68 16.00 -0.94
N ILE A 120 4.79 16.95 -0.75
CA ILE A 120 4.09 17.63 -1.85
C ILE A 120 5.06 18.34 -2.81
N ALA A 121 6.13 18.97 -2.30
CA ALA A 121 7.17 19.59 -3.14
C ALA A 121 7.93 18.53 -3.97
N ASN A 122 8.28 17.40 -3.36
CA ASN A 122 8.94 16.29 -4.04
C ASN A 122 8.02 15.68 -5.14
N ILE A 123 6.74 15.45 -4.82
CA ILE A 123 5.73 14.98 -5.79
C ILE A 123 5.66 15.93 -6.99
N ARG A 124 5.55 17.25 -6.75
CA ARG A 124 5.48 18.25 -7.83
C ARG A 124 6.72 18.25 -8.71
N THR A 125 7.90 18.01 -8.12
CA THR A 125 9.16 17.91 -8.87
C THR A 125 9.23 16.62 -9.68
N ASN A 126 8.95 15.48 -9.06
CA ASN A 126 9.13 14.16 -9.68
C ASN A 126 8.06 13.86 -10.75
N PHE A 127 6.88 14.44 -10.60
CA PHE A 127 5.71 14.18 -11.45
C PHE A 127 5.23 15.41 -12.22
N SER A 128 6.08 16.42 -12.43
CA SER A 128 5.72 17.70 -13.06
C SER A 128 4.93 17.55 -14.36
N ALA A 129 5.31 16.63 -15.24
CA ALA A 129 4.62 16.38 -16.50
C ALA A 129 3.13 16.01 -16.31
N PHE A 130 2.76 15.34 -15.22
CA PHE A 130 1.37 14.96 -14.95
C PHE A 130 0.55 16.09 -14.35
N PHE A 131 1.20 17.07 -13.73
CA PHE A 131 0.56 18.33 -13.34
C PHE A 131 0.33 19.22 -14.55
N ASP A 132 1.30 19.31 -15.46
CA ASP A 132 1.26 20.14 -16.66
C ASP A 132 0.15 19.68 -17.63
N ASP A 133 -0.08 18.37 -17.72
CA ASP A 133 -1.14 17.79 -18.55
C ASP A 133 -2.50 17.64 -17.82
N GLY A 134 -2.58 18.05 -16.57
CA GLY A 134 -3.80 18.08 -15.76
C GLY A 134 -4.29 16.71 -15.27
N ARG A 135 -3.46 15.66 -15.35
CA ARG A 135 -3.82 14.32 -14.87
C ARG A 135 -3.63 14.12 -13.38
N LEU A 136 -2.72 14.86 -12.75
CA LEU A 136 -2.44 14.75 -11.33
C LEU A 136 -2.72 16.05 -10.59
N GLN A 137 -3.44 15.94 -9.48
CA GLN A 137 -3.53 16.96 -8.45
C GLN A 137 -2.84 16.43 -7.18
N ALA A 138 -2.18 17.30 -6.41
CA ALA A 138 -1.63 16.96 -5.10
C ALA A 138 -1.94 18.07 -4.10
N LEU A 139 -2.47 17.69 -2.94
CA LEU A 139 -2.83 18.60 -1.86
C LEU A 139 -2.08 18.23 -0.59
N GLU A 140 -1.51 19.23 0.07
CA GLU A 140 -1.04 19.10 1.44
C GLU A 140 -2.25 19.12 2.38
N ALA A 141 -2.47 18.02 3.11
CA ALA A 141 -3.54 17.90 4.07
C ALA A 141 -3.22 16.83 5.12
N PHE A 142 -3.45 17.18 6.40
CA PHE A 142 -3.52 16.17 7.45
C PHE A 142 -4.91 15.54 7.43
N ILE A 143 -4.97 14.25 7.12
CA ILE A 143 -6.21 13.53 6.84
C ILE A 143 -6.82 13.02 8.15
N ASN A 144 -8.12 13.33 8.33
CA ASN A 144 -8.95 12.81 9.42
C ASN A 144 -10.40 12.63 8.95
N ALA A 145 -11.22 12.01 9.77
CA ALA A 145 -12.62 11.71 9.44
C ALA A 145 -13.46 12.98 9.20
N GLU A 146 -13.17 14.08 9.88
CA GLU A 146 -13.91 15.34 9.76
C GLU A 146 -13.60 16.10 8.48
N SER A 147 -12.36 16.00 7.98
CA SER A 147 -11.89 16.80 6.85
C SER A 147 -12.00 16.11 5.50
N ILE A 148 -12.01 14.77 5.46
CA ILE A 148 -11.77 14.01 4.22
C ILE A 148 -12.77 14.36 3.09
N ASN A 149 -14.06 14.49 3.39
CA ASN A 149 -15.06 14.81 2.39
C ASN A 149 -14.83 16.20 1.80
N SER A 150 -14.54 17.20 2.64
CA SER A 150 -14.26 18.57 2.19
C SER A 150 -12.97 18.68 1.38
N LEU A 151 -11.98 17.80 1.61
CA LEU A 151 -10.75 17.74 0.82
C LEU A 151 -11.04 17.26 -0.61
N PHE A 152 -11.92 16.28 -0.77
CA PHE A 152 -12.35 15.81 -2.10
C PHE A 152 -13.14 16.87 -2.85
N GLU A 153 -14.09 17.54 -2.17
CA GLU A 153 -14.86 18.64 -2.74
C GLU A 153 -13.96 19.81 -3.18
N LYS A 154 -12.96 20.16 -2.37
CA LYS A 154 -11.96 21.19 -2.69
C LYS A 154 -11.14 20.83 -3.94
N ALA A 155 -10.88 19.54 -4.16
CA ALA A 155 -10.23 19.05 -5.38
C ALA A 155 -11.17 18.96 -6.57
N GLY A 156 -12.46 19.20 -6.40
CA GLY A 156 -13.48 19.06 -7.45
C GLY A 156 -13.82 17.61 -7.78
N ILE A 157 -13.57 16.67 -6.85
CA ILE A 157 -13.83 15.24 -7.05
C ILE A 157 -15.01 14.82 -6.18
N SER A 158 -16.05 14.27 -6.81
CA SER A 158 -17.24 13.74 -6.15
C SER A 158 -17.91 12.66 -6.99
N GLY A 159 -18.83 11.90 -6.37
CA GLY A 159 -19.57 10.84 -7.04
C GLY A 159 -18.71 9.62 -7.37
N ASN A 160 -18.97 9.00 -8.53
CA ASN A 160 -18.30 7.75 -8.89
C ASN A 160 -16.84 7.98 -9.31
N ILE A 161 -15.93 7.21 -8.74
CA ILE A 161 -14.53 7.06 -9.15
C ILE A 161 -14.17 5.59 -9.28
N ASP A 162 -13.07 5.28 -9.96
CA ASP A 162 -12.69 3.88 -10.12
C ASP A 162 -11.88 3.35 -8.93
N LEU A 163 -10.94 4.12 -8.37
CA LEU A 163 -10.09 3.64 -7.27
C LEU A 163 -9.96 4.66 -6.13
N LEU A 164 -10.02 4.15 -4.91
CA LEU A 164 -9.61 4.84 -3.68
C LEU A 164 -8.56 3.98 -2.98
N SER A 165 -7.38 4.54 -2.71
CA SER A 165 -6.30 3.90 -1.95
C SER A 165 -6.10 4.66 -0.63
N ILE A 166 -6.16 3.92 0.49
CA ILE A 166 -6.15 4.43 1.87
C ILE A 166 -4.98 3.80 2.60
N ASP A 167 -3.99 4.63 2.95
CA ASP A 167 -2.84 4.21 3.74
C ASP A 167 -2.30 5.42 4.50
N ILE A 168 -2.67 5.54 5.77
CA ILE A 168 -2.28 6.65 6.66
C ILE A 168 -1.81 6.17 8.03
N ASP A 169 -1.45 4.89 8.12
CA ASP A 169 -0.82 4.30 9.30
C ASP A 169 -1.61 4.44 10.61
N GLY A 170 -2.94 4.43 10.55
CA GLY A 170 -3.67 4.48 11.83
C GLY A 170 -5.16 4.71 11.77
N ASN A 171 -5.60 5.83 11.21
CA ASN A 171 -7.03 6.20 11.16
C ASN A 171 -7.77 5.65 9.92
N ASP A 172 -7.20 4.75 9.15
CA ASP A 172 -7.70 4.22 7.88
C ASP A 172 -9.15 3.78 7.94
N TYR A 173 -9.49 2.95 8.94
CA TYR A 173 -10.87 2.51 9.21
C TYR A 173 -11.82 3.69 9.39
N TRP A 174 -11.44 4.66 10.22
CA TRP A 174 -12.30 5.78 10.58
C TRP A 174 -12.48 6.75 9.43
N VAL A 175 -11.43 6.97 8.66
CA VAL A 175 -11.48 7.80 7.45
C VAL A 175 -12.34 7.13 6.39
N TRP A 176 -12.15 5.81 6.11
CA TRP A 176 -13.02 5.10 5.18
C TRP A 176 -14.49 5.12 5.61
N LYS A 177 -14.75 4.94 6.91
CA LYS A 177 -16.10 5.03 7.48
C LYS A 177 -16.76 6.38 7.21
N ALA A 178 -16.00 7.47 7.31
CA ALA A 178 -16.48 8.84 7.13
C ALA A 178 -16.65 9.28 5.67
N ILE A 179 -16.04 8.59 4.70
CA ILE A 179 -16.12 8.96 3.28
C ILE A 179 -17.52 8.72 2.74
N GLU A 180 -18.14 9.81 2.21
CA GLU A 180 -19.49 9.81 1.63
C GLU A 180 -19.56 10.50 0.27
N VAL A 181 -18.68 11.50 0.01
CA VAL A 181 -18.71 12.35 -1.19
C VAL A 181 -18.30 11.59 -2.45
N VAL A 182 -17.44 10.58 -2.32
CA VAL A 182 -17.02 9.73 -3.44
C VAL A 182 -17.51 8.30 -3.28
N GLN A 183 -17.75 7.63 -4.40
CA GLN A 183 -18.17 6.24 -4.47
C GLN A 183 -17.21 5.45 -5.36
N PRO A 184 -16.09 4.96 -4.80
CA PRO A 184 -15.12 4.19 -5.55
C PRO A 184 -15.68 2.82 -5.97
N ARG A 185 -15.31 2.34 -7.15
CA ARG A 185 -15.60 0.96 -7.58
C ARG A 185 -14.71 -0.05 -6.87
N VAL A 186 -13.48 0.37 -6.58
CA VAL A 186 -12.46 -0.42 -5.88
C VAL A 186 -11.87 0.41 -4.74
N VAL A 187 -11.69 -0.22 -3.58
CA VAL A 187 -10.98 0.36 -2.43
C VAL A 187 -9.79 -0.53 -2.11
N VAL A 188 -8.61 0.07 -2.01
CA VAL A 188 -7.41 -0.52 -1.43
C VAL A 188 -7.21 0.12 -0.07
N ILE A 189 -6.98 -0.68 0.96
CA ILE A 189 -6.85 -0.15 2.32
C ILE A 189 -5.89 -1.01 3.14
N GLU A 190 -5.02 -0.35 3.90
CA GLU A 190 -4.10 -1.02 4.80
C GLU A 190 -4.85 -1.75 5.93
N TYR A 191 -4.38 -2.96 6.30
CA TYR A 191 -4.85 -3.69 7.46
C TYR A 191 -3.71 -4.18 8.32
N ASN A 192 -3.93 -4.28 9.62
CA ASN A 192 -2.96 -4.82 10.56
C ASN A 192 -3.04 -6.35 10.59
N ALA A 193 -2.15 -7.02 9.85
CA ALA A 193 -2.11 -8.47 9.77
C ALA A 193 -1.71 -9.18 11.08
N ALA A 194 -1.21 -8.45 12.08
CA ALA A 194 -0.98 -9.03 13.42
C ALA A 194 -2.30 -9.34 14.14
N LEU A 195 -3.38 -8.62 13.80
CA LEU A 195 -4.73 -8.81 14.32
C LEU A 195 -5.49 -9.84 13.47
N ARG A 196 -5.14 -11.10 13.64
CA ARG A 196 -5.64 -12.20 12.80
C ARG A 196 -7.16 -12.41 12.93
N PRO A 197 -7.84 -12.84 11.86
CA PRO A 197 -9.22 -13.28 11.97
C PRO A 197 -9.39 -14.38 13.06
N PRO A 198 -10.50 -14.40 13.77
CA PRO A 198 -11.72 -13.59 13.62
C PRO A 198 -11.72 -12.28 14.44
N LEU A 199 -10.57 -11.76 14.85
CA LEU A 199 -10.52 -10.53 15.64
C LEU A 199 -11.05 -9.35 14.85
N SER A 200 -12.05 -8.64 15.40
CA SER A 200 -12.62 -7.42 14.84
C SER A 200 -12.25 -6.25 15.74
N LEU A 201 -11.06 -5.69 15.50
CA LEU A 201 -10.41 -4.70 16.35
C LEU A 201 -9.89 -3.53 15.53
N VAL A 202 -10.02 -2.33 16.08
CA VAL A 202 -9.54 -1.08 15.48
C VAL A 202 -8.87 -0.24 16.55
N VAL A 203 -7.80 0.46 16.23
CA VAL A 203 -7.22 1.49 17.10
C VAL A 203 -8.26 2.58 17.33
N PRO A 204 -8.47 3.06 18.58
CA PRO A 204 -9.41 4.15 18.86
C PRO A 204 -9.13 5.37 17.98
N TYR A 205 -10.19 6.04 17.54
CA TYR A 205 -10.06 7.24 16.74
C TYR A 205 -9.37 8.37 17.52
N ASP A 206 -8.32 8.91 16.93
CA ASP A 206 -7.69 10.15 17.37
C ASP A 206 -7.36 11.00 16.13
N PRO A 207 -8.06 12.15 15.92
CA PRO A 207 -7.85 12.99 14.73
C PRO A 207 -6.44 13.58 14.64
N LYS A 208 -5.61 13.43 15.66
CA LYS A 208 -4.23 13.91 15.72
C LYS A 208 -3.20 12.77 15.76
N ALA A 209 -3.65 11.52 15.73
CA ALA A 209 -2.76 10.38 15.78
C ALA A 209 -1.72 10.43 14.65
N ARG A 210 -0.50 10.04 14.99
CA ARG A 210 0.58 9.76 14.05
C ARG A 210 1.17 8.43 14.42
N TRP A 211 1.44 7.62 13.43
CA TRP A 211 2.12 6.37 13.66
C TRP A 211 3.52 6.57 14.24
N ASN A 212 3.89 5.73 15.16
CA ASN A 212 5.17 5.80 15.87
C ASN A 212 6.15 4.67 15.49
N GLY A 213 5.88 3.96 14.39
CA GLY A 213 6.72 2.87 13.90
C GLY A 213 6.47 1.52 14.59
N SER A 214 5.44 1.40 15.45
CA SER A 214 5.15 0.17 16.19
C SER A 214 4.05 -0.68 15.55
N SER A 215 3.81 -1.90 16.10
CA SER A 215 2.71 -2.77 15.68
C SER A 215 1.31 -2.31 16.11
N TYR A 216 1.21 -1.19 16.82
CA TYR A 216 -0.06 -0.62 17.27
C TYR A 216 -0.55 0.42 16.26
N PHE A 217 -1.28 -0.02 15.25
CA PHE A 217 -1.84 0.82 14.19
C PHE A 217 -3.10 0.19 13.56
N GLY A 218 -3.89 1.01 12.89
CA GLY A 218 -4.93 0.63 11.93
C GLY A 218 -6.03 -0.27 12.48
N ALA A 219 -6.48 -1.19 11.64
CA ALA A 219 -7.61 -2.08 11.86
C ALA A 219 -7.30 -3.52 11.45
N SER A 220 -7.95 -4.49 12.11
CA SER A 220 -7.94 -5.88 11.66
C SER A 220 -8.68 -6.05 10.34
N LEU A 221 -8.34 -7.09 9.57
CA LEU A 221 -9.02 -7.41 8.31
C LEU A 221 -10.53 -7.65 8.54
N GLU A 222 -10.93 -8.33 9.62
CA GLU A 222 -12.35 -8.57 9.94
C GLU A 222 -13.11 -7.26 10.19
N ALA A 223 -12.50 -6.28 10.87
CA ALA A 223 -13.11 -4.98 11.06
C ALA A 223 -13.37 -4.26 9.73
N LEU A 224 -12.41 -4.33 8.81
CA LEU A 224 -12.55 -3.77 7.46
C LEU A 224 -13.59 -4.52 6.62
N VAL A 225 -13.71 -5.84 6.76
CA VAL A 225 -14.75 -6.64 6.08
C VAL A 225 -16.15 -6.23 6.53
N ARG A 226 -16.35 -6.02 7.83
CA ARG A 226 -17.63 -5.55 8.37
C ARG A 226 -17.98 -4.16 7.84
N LEU A 227 -17.04 -3.23 7.93
CA LEU A 227 -17.22 -1.87 7.39
C LEU A 227 -17.49 -1.89 5.88
N GLY A 228 -16.74 -2.71 5.13
CA GLY A 228 -16.95 -2.88 3.69
C GLY A 228 -18.37 -3.31 3.37
N ARG A 229 -18.89 -4.34 4.07
CA ARG A 229 -20.28 -4.81 3.91
C ARG A 229 -21.31 -3.72 4.21
N GLU A 230 -21.10 -2.95 5.29
CA GLU A 230 -21.99 -1.82 5.63
C GLU A 230 -22.04 -0.76 4.52
N LYS A 231 -20.90 -0.57 3.81
CA LYS A 231 -20.75 0.39 2.72
C LYS A 231 -21.10 -0.20 1.33
N GLY A 232 -21.49 -1.47 1.24
CA GLY A 232 -21.84 -2.15 -0.03
C GLY A 232 -20.64 -2.66 -0.83
N TYR A 233 -19.57 -3.06 -0.13
CA TYR A 233 -18.37 -3.65 -0.71
C TYR A 233 -18.12 -5.05 -0.17
N ARG A 234 -17.49 -5.89 -0.99
CA ARG A 234 -16.97 -7.18 -0.57
C ARG A 234 -15.44 -7.21 -0.67
N LEU A 235 -14.81 -7.90 0.29
CA LEU A 235 -13.40 -8.26 0.21
C LEU A 235 -13.18 -9.23 -0.95
N VAL A 236 -12.19 -8.95 -1.81
CA VAL A 236 -11.85 -9.80 -2.97
C VAL A 236 -10.44 -10.37 -2.91
N GLY A 237 -9.61 -9.90 -2.00
CA GLY A 237 -8.25 -10.40 -1.78
C GLY A 237 -7.44 -9.49 -0.86
N CYS A 238 -6.24 -9.96 -0.52
CA CYS A 238 -5.22 -9.18 0.16
C CYS A 238 -3.92 -9.25 -0.63
N SER A 239 -3.01 -8.27 -0.44
CA SER A 239 -1.66 -8.33 -0.98
C SER A 239 -0.89 -9.50 -0.35
N PHE A 240 0.03 -10.09 -1.09
CA PHE A 240 0.85 -11.19 -0.60
C PHE A 240 1.73 -10.78 0.59
N SER A 241 2.13 -9.52 0.65
CA SER A 241 2.85 -8.94 1.78
C SER A 241 2.06 -8.94 3.09
N GLY A 242 0.71 -8.98 3.01
CA GLY A 242 -0.16 -8.86 4.17
C GLY A 242 -0.31 -7.41 4.64
N ALA A 243 -0.13 -6.43 3.74
CA ALA A 243 -0.30 -5.00 4.05
C ALA A 243 -1.67 -4.50 3.63
N ASN A 244 -2.08 -4.75 2.38
CA ASN A 244 -3.26 -4.16 1.78
C ASN A 244 -4.39 -5.17 1.55
N ALA A 245 -5.64 -4.74 1.81
CA ALA A 245 -6.87 -5.44 1.48
C ALA A 245 -7.58 -4.74 0.32
N PHE A 246 -8.18 -5.53 -0.58
CA PHE A 246 -8.85 -5.06 -1.78
C PHE A 246 -10.35 -5.33 -1.68
N PHE A 247 -11.14 -4.27 -1.80
CA PHE A 247 -12.59 -4.32 -1.77
C PHE A 247 -13.14 -3.86 -3.11
N VAL A 248 -14.18 -4.54 -3.58
CA VAL A 248 -14.90 -4.19 -4.81
C VAL A 248 -16.37 -3.98 -4.48
N LYS A 249 -16.99 -2.96 -5.08
CA LYS A 249 -18.41 -2.68 -4.91
C LYS A 249 -19.23 -3.90 -5.30
N ASP A 250 -20.20 -4.29 -4.46
CA ASP A 250 -21.01 -5.52 -4.65
C ASP A 250 -21.66 -5.58 -6.02
N GLU A 251 -22.20 -4.45 -6.48
CA GLU A 251 -22.90 -4.35 -7.78
C GLU A 251 -22.01 -4.62 -8.99
N VAL A 252 -20.67 -4.52 -8.86
CA VAL A 252 -19.73 -4.76 -9.96
C VAL A 252 -18.86 -6.00 -9.76
N ALA A 253 -18.81 -6.54 -8.56
CA ALA A 253 -17.99 -7.72 -8.25
C ALA A 253 -18.48 -8.99 -8.93
N GLY A 254 -19.80 -9.19 -9.06
CA GLY A 254 -20.40 -10.35 -9.70
C GLY A 254 -19.85 -11.67 -9.17
N THR A 255 -19.53 -12.60 -10.09
CA THR A 255 -18.91 -13.90 -9.79
C THR A 255 -17.41 -13.94 -10.12
N HIS A 256 -16.81 -12.79 -10.34
CA HIS A 256 -15.43 -12.68 -10.81
C HIS A 256 -14.37 -12.99 -9.75
N PHE A 257 -14.76 -13.02 -8.48
CA PHE A 257 -13.84 -13.18 -7.35
C PHE A 257 -14.15 -14.42 -6.53
N LEU A 258 -13.22 -14.79 -5.68
CA LEU A 258 -13.37 -15.93 -4.80
C LEU A 258 -14.47 -15.67 -3.75
N ASP A 259 -15.24 -16.72 -3.46
CA ASP A 259 -16.28 -16.72 -2.45
C ASP A 259 -16.03 -17.90 -1.49
N PRO A 260 -16.25 -17.76 -0.18
CA PRO A 260 -16.86 -16.63 0.52
C PRO A 260 -15.90 -15.43 0.70
N ALA A 261 -16.45 -14.22 0.63
CA ALA A 261 -15.71 -12.96 0.85
C ALA A 261 -15.53 -12.67 2.36
N THR A 262 -14.82 -13.54 3.05
CA THR A 262 -14.55 -13.45 4.50
C THR A 262 -13.09 -13.13 4.78
N ALA A 263 -12.84 -12.59 5.97
CA ALA A 263 -11.47 -12.31 6.40
C ALA A 263 -10.63 -13.60 6.46
N GLU A 264 -11.19 -14.71 6.96
CA GLU A 264 -10.48 -15.98 7.07
C GLU A 264 -10.04 -16.53 5.72
N GLU A 265 -10.91 -16.41 4.70
CA GLU A 265 -10.61 -16.93 3.36
C GLU A 265 -9.50 -16.12 2.68
N HIS A 266 -9.53 -14.79 2.82
CA HIS A 266 -8.64 -13.89 2.10
C HIS A 266 -7.40 -13.45 2.87
N TYR A 267 -7.33 -13.70 4.19
CA TYR A 267 -6.23 -13.25 5.04
C TYR A 267 -4.87 -13.70 4.52
N GLU A 268 -3.96 -12.75 4.38
CA GLU A 268 -2.52 -12.97 4.18
C GLU A 268 -1.76 -12.50 5.42
N PRO A 269 -0.85 -13.31 5.96
CA PRO A 269 -0.03 -12.89 7.09
C PRO A 269 0.97 -11.83 6.65
N SER A 270 1.38 -10.99 7.58
CA SER A 270 2.44 -10.02 7.35
C SER A 270 3.74 -10.71 6.92
N ARG A 271 4.29 -10.25 5.80
CA ARG A 271 5.56 -10.70 5.21
C ARG A 271 6.42 -9.46 4.90
N TYR A 272 6.77 -8.69 5.93
CA TYR A 272 7.52 -7.44 5.78
C TYR A 272 8.84 -7.59 5.05
N PHE A 273 9.41 -8.79 5.02
CA PHE A 273 10.63 -9.09 4.28
C PHE A 273 10.50 -8.96 2.75
N PHE A 274 9.28 -8.78 2.22
CA PHE A 274 9.06 -8.45 0.81
C PHE A 274 9.13 -6.96 0.52
N SER A 275 8.81 -6.10 1.47
CA SER A 275 8.80 -4.65 1.31
C SER A 275 9.99 -3.96 1.97
N ALA A 276 10.51 -4.53 3.07
CA ALA A 276 11.62 -3.96 3.82
C ALA A 276 12.51 -5.07 4.42
N LEU A 277 13.77 -4.77 4.66
CA LEU A 277 14.72 -5.69 5.32
C LEU A 277 14.48 -5.75 6.84
N THR A 278 13.22 -5.83 7.25
CA THR A 278 12.82 -5.87 8.66
C THR A 278 11.96 -7.07 8.96
N SER A 279 12.01 -7.54 10.20
CA SER A 279 11.16 -8.62 10.70
C SER A 279 9.75 -8.15 11.10
N GLY A 280 9.41 -6.90 10.84
CA GLY A 280 8.16 -6.26 11.23
C GLY A 280 8.36 -5.10 12.22
N HIS A 281 7.26 -4.57 12.69
CA HIS A 281 7.26 -3.45 13.62
C HIS A 281 7.47 -3.91 15.07
N PRO A 282 8.17 -3.13 15.90
CA PRO A 282 8.30 -3.43 17.32
C PRO A 282 6.93 -3.61 17.98
N PRO A 283 6.72 -4.67 18.77
CA PRO A 283 5.44 -4.93 19.40
C PRO A 283 5.10 -3.83 20.43
N GLN A 284 3.91 -3.28 20.30
CA GLN A 284 3.36 -2.31 21.24
C GLN A 284 1.92 -2.67 21.58
N PRO A 285 1.60 -2.94 22.87
CA PRO A 285 0.22 -3.09 23.30
C PRO A 285 -0.47 -1.72 23.37
N GLY A 286 -1.77 -1.72 23.10
CA GLY A 286 -2.60 -0.52 23.22
C GLY A 286 -4.08 -0.88 23.34
N PRO A 287 -4.94 0.09 23.69
CA PRO A 287 -6.37 -0.13 23.70
C PRO A 287 -6.90 -0.33 22.26
N PHE A 288 -7.75 -1.33 22.08
CA PHE A 288 -8.49 -1.53 20.82
C PHE A 288 -9.99 -1.40 21.06
N VAL A 289 -10.70 -0.95 20.06
CA VAL A 289 -12.16 -0.94 20.01
C VAL A 289 -12.62 -2.16 19.19
N SER A 290 -13.56 -2.92 19.75
CA SER A 290 -14.25 -3.99 19.01
C SER A 290 -15.37 -3.38 18.16
N VAL A 291 -15.44 -3.73 16.88
CA VAL A 291 -16.41 -3.25 15.91
C VAL A 291 -17.08 -4.39 15.17
#